data_4f9891bf01b1393e9cf41271593b87fc
#
_entry.id   4f9891bf01b1393e9cf41271593b87fc
#
_cell.length_a   1.000
_cell.length_b   1.000
_cell.length_c   1.000
_cell.angle_alpha   90.00
_cell.angle_beta   90.00
_cell.angle_gamma   90.00
#
_symmetry.space_group_name_H-M   'P 1'
#
loop_
_entity.id
_entity.type
_entity.pdbx_description
1 polymer ?
#
loop_
_entity_poly.entity_id
_entity_poly.type
_entity_poly.pdbx_seq_one_letter_code
_entity_poly.pdbx_strand_id
1 'polypeptide(L)'
;LPDLCIFMDESHHYHADKSFDVINELRPIMGVELTATPQIQKGSRKIPFKNVVYEYSLAHALNDEKYVKVPVVFTRKDFRPEEYTPEQLDHEKLNDGLRLHEDTKSRLEVYARTFGRPVVKPFVLVVARDTDHSKEIMKYIKSNDFFNGYYADKVMEINSAQRGAEKDENIEQ
;
A
#
# COMPACT_ATOMS: atom_id res chain seq x y z
N LEU A 1 -9.07 29.23 18.66
CA LEU A 1 -9.39 28.25 19.71
C LEU A 1 -8.23 28.27 20.71
N PRO A 2 -8.44 28.62 21.99
CA PRO A 2 -7.33 28.84 22.92
C PRO A 2 -6.58 27.57 23.32
N ASP A 3 -7.17 26.39 23.13
CA ASP A 3 -6.61 25.12 23.61
C ASP A 3 -6.55 24.06 22.48
N LEU A 4 -6.27 24.48 21.24
CA LEU A 4 -6.23 23.61 20.10
C LEU A 4 -4.96 22.74 20.13
N CYS A 5 -5.13 21.41 20.19
CA CYS A 5 -4.10 20.44 19.92
C CYS A 5 -4.37 19.77 18.58
N ILE A 6 -3.35 19.61 17.76
CA ILE A 6 -3.46 18.98 16.44
C ILE A 6 -2.65 17.67 16.45
N PHE A 7 -3.29 16.59 16.01
CA PHE A 7 -2.63 15.33 15.70
C PHE A 7 -2.58 15.15 14.18
N MET A 8 -1.39 14.95 13.64
CA MET A 8 -1.15 14.84 12.20
C MET A 8 -0.57 13.46 11.91
N ASP A 9 -1.37 12.61 11.27
CA ASP A 9 -0.88 11.34 10.74
C ASP A 9 -0.26 11.56 9.37
N GLU A 10 0.76 10.76 9.02
CA GLU A 10 1.57 10.93 7.81
C GLU A 10 2.08 12.36 7.62
N SER A 11 2.56 12.93 8.70
CA SER A 11 2.89 14.38 8.81
C SER A 11 3.90 14.88 7.78
N HIS A 12 4.72 13.97 7.20
CA HIS A 12 5.65 14.33 6.14
C HIS A 12 4.97 14.95 4.89
N HIS A 13 3.65 14.74 4.69
CA HIS A 13 2.86 15.38 3.65
C HIS A 13 2.49 16.83 3.94
N TYR A 14 2.49 17.24 5.21
CA TYR A 14 2.05 18.58 5.64
C TYR A 14 3.20 19.60 5.73
N HIS A 15 4.42 19.19 5.52
CA HIS A 15 5.61 20.07 5.55
C HIS A 15 5.86 20.82 4.23
N ALA A 16 4.93 20.80 3.27
CA ALA A 16 4.92 21.75 2.18
C ALA A 16 4.58 23.15 2.71
N ASP A 17 5.28 24.19 2.25
CA ASP A 17 5.21 25.55 2.81
C ASP A 17 3.75 26.03 2.98
N LYS A 18 2.88 25.83 1.98
CA LYS A 18 1.46 26.23 2.05
C LYS A 18 0.64 25.47 3.11
N SER A 19 0.88 24.17 3.27
CA SER A 19 0.14 23.37 4.25
C SER A 19 0.54 23.73 5.68
N PHE A 20 1.82 24.00 5.87
CA PHE A 20 2.34 24.43 7.17
C PHE A 20 1.82 25.81 7.59
N ASP A 21 1.70 26.74 6.65
CA ASP A 21 1.13 28.06 6.88
C ASP A 21 -0.33 27.97 7.35
N VAL A 22 -1.16 27.13 6.69
CA VAL A 22 -2.57 26.92 7.08
C VAL A 22 -2.67 26.33 8.49
N ILE A 23 -1.81 25.39 8.86
CA ILE A 23 -1.78 24.80 10.19
C ILE A 23 -1.41 25.89 11.23
N ASN A 24 -0.44 26.73 10.92
CA ASN A 24 -0.01 27.84 11.79
C ASN A 24 -1.09 28.90 11.97
N GLU A 25 -1.92 29.16 10.95
CA GLU A 25 -3.07 30.09 11.06
C GLU A 25 -4.07 29.67 12.13
N LEU A 26 -4.20 28.34 12.36
CA LEU A 26 -5.06 27.79 13.42
C LEU A 26 -4.52 28.08 14.83
N ARG A 27 -3.27 28.49 14.96
CA ARG A 27 -2.56 28.79 16.24
C ARG A 27 -2.70 27.67 17.27
N PRO A 28 -2.34 26.44 16.96
CA PRO A 28 -2.39 25.36 17.93
C PRO A 28 -1.38 25.62 19.07
N ILE A 29 -1.72 25.22 20.29
CA ILE A 29 -0.80 25.24 21.43
C ILE A 29 0.17 24.07 21.38
N MET A 30 -0.21 22.98 20.69
CA MET A 30 0.60 21.78 20.53
C MET A 30 0.24 21.06 19.23
N GLY A 31 1.25 20.59 18.52
CA GLY A 31 1.13 19.65 17.40
C GLY A 31 1.86 18.36 17.72
N VAL A 32 1.20 17.23 17.50
CA VAL A 32 1.81 15.89 17.57
C VAL A 32 1.82 15.31 16.16
N GLU A 33 3.01 14.97 15.70
CA GLU A 33 3.24 14.44 14.37
C GLU A 33 3.54 12.94 14.44
N LEU A 34 2.83 12.16 13.63
CA LEU A 34 3.03 10.73 13.45
C LEU A 34 3.48 10.49 12.01
N THR A 35 4.57 9.77 11.82
CA THR A 35 5.06 9.44 10.47
C THR A 35 6.04 8.27 10.49
N ALA A 36 6.00 7.44 9.47
CA ALA A 36 7.01 6.41 9.24
C ALA A 36 8.31 6.98 8.63
N THR A 37 8.26 8.21 8.10
CA THR A 37 9.39 8.86 7.41
C THR A 37 9.60 10.28 7.96
N PRO A 38 10.26 10.45 9.12
CA PRO A 38 10.44 11.75 9.79
C PRO A 38 11.48 12.62 9.05
N GLN A 39 11.17 12.97 7.81
CA GLN A 39 12.03 13.79 6.96
C GLN A 39 11.20 14.61 5.96
N ILE A 40 11.69 15.80 5.64
CA ILE A 40 11.13 16.69 4.62
C ILE A 40 11.97 16.54 3.35
N GLN A 41 11.32 16.43 2.21
CA GLN A 41 12.01 16.46 0.93
C GLN A 41 11.98 17.87 0.34
N LYS A 42 13.15 18.52 0.21
CA LYS A 42 13.31 19.80 -0.51
C LYS A 42 14.20 19.57 -1.75
N GLY A 43 13.54 19.42 -2.90
CA GLY A 43 14.21 19.03 -4.14
C GLY A 43 14.85 17.64 -4.02
N SER A 44 16.16 17.53 -4.22
CA SER A 44 16.92 16.28 -4.06
C SER A 44 17.42 16.02 -2.63
N ARG A 45 17.21 16.97 -1.70
CA ARG A 45 17.70 16.87 -0.32
C ARG A 45 16.61 16.36 0.62
N LYS A 46 16.98 15.41 1.49
CA LYS A 46 16.17 14.92 2.61
C LYS A 46 16.65 15.59 3.89
N ILE A 47 15.77 16.28 4.57
CA ILE A 47 16.04 17.00 5.82
C ILE A 47 15.29 16.28 6.94
N PRO A 48 15.96 15.68 7.93
CA PRO A 48 15.30 15.00 9.03
C PRO A 48 14.53 15.99 9.93
N PHE A 49 13.47 15.52 10.56
CA PHE A 49 12.75 16.28 11.58
C PHE A 49 13.65 16.57 12.78
N LYS A 50 13.51 17.74 13.38
CA LYS A 50 14.39 18.17 14.48
C LYS A 50 13.96 17.65 15.86
N ASN A 51 12.67 17.46 16.09
CA ASN A 51 12.09 17.17 17.40
C ASN A 51 11.42 15.80 17.43
N VAL A 52 12.17 14.75 17.04
CA VAL A 52 11.69 13.38 17.18
C VAL A 52 11.78 12.97 18.64
N VAL A 53 10.64 12.87 19.32
CA VAL A 53 10.56 12.53 20.75
C VAL A 53 10.51 11.02 21.02
N TYR A 54 10.06 10.24 20.02
CA TYR A 54 9.97 8.80 20.10
C TYR A 54 10.13 8.17 18.72
N GLU A 55 10.87 7.08 18.64
CA GLU A 55 11.04 6.29 17.42
C GLU A 55 10.80 4.80 17.74
N TYR A 56 9.86 4.20 16.99
CA TYR A 56 9.66 2.75 16.96
C TYR A 56 10.08 2.23 15.60
N SER A 57 11.34 1.84 15.49
CA SER A 57 11.92 1.45 14.21
C SER A 57 11.34 0.13 13.69
N LEU A 58 11.41 -0.07 12.35
CA LEU A 58 11.04 -1.34 11.72
C LEU A 58 11.80 -2.53 12.34
N ALA A 59 13.06 -2.32 12.73
CA ALA A 59 13.86 -3.35 13.40
C ALA A 59 13.25 -3.75 14.74
N HIS A 60 12.79 -2.79 15.54
CA HIS A 60 12.08 -3.09 16.80
C HIS A 60 10.77 -3.82 16.52
N ALA A 61 9.98 -3.35 15.55
CA ALA A 61 8.70 -3.96 15.21
C ALA A 61 8.85 -5.42 14.74
N LEU A 62 9.88 -5.73 13.97
CA LEU A 62 10.21 -7.09 13.52
C LEU A 62 10.68 -7.97 14.68
N ASN A 63 11.49 -7.42 15.61
CA ASN A 63 11.98 -8.16 16.76
C ASN A 63 10.88 -8.47 17.78
N ASP A 64 9.90 -7.59 17.92
CA ASP A 64 8.75 -7.80 18.81
C ASP A 64 7.79 -8.88 18.32
N GLU A 65 7.84 -9.26 17.04
CA GLU A 65 7.03 -10.29 16.35
C GLU A 65 5.51 -10.14 16.50
N LYS A 66 5.04 -9.04 17.11
CA LYS A 66 3.63 -8.82 17.42
C LYS A 66 2.85 -8.11 16.31
N TYR A 67 3.46 -7.06 15.77
CA TYR A 67 2.76 -6.10 14.90
C TYR A 67 3.16 -6.21 13.43
N VAL A 68 4.39 -6.64 13.16
CA VAL A 68 4.93 -6.74 11.81
C VAL A 68 5.52 -8.13 11.59
N LYS A 69 5.17 -8.75 10.48
CA LYS A 69 5.81 -9.98 10.00
C LYS A 69 6.91 -9.64 9.01
N VAL A 70 7.95 -10.48 8.99
CA VAL A 70 8.99 -10.35 7.97
C VAL A 70 8.38 -10.57 6.59
N PRO A 71 8.48 -9.60 5.66
CA PRO A 71 7.97 -9.79 4.32
C PRO A 71 8.82 -10.86 3.59
N VAL A 72 8.14 -11.72 2.85
CA VAL A 72 8.81 -12.69 1.99
C VAL A 72 8.91 -12.09 0.59
N VAL A 73 10.13 -11.96 0.10
CA VAL A 73 10.39 -11.42 -1.24
C VAL A 73 10.75 -12.58 -2.17
N PHE A 74 10.01 -12.68 -3.27
CA PHE A 74 10.29 -13.63 -4.33
C PHE A 74 10.92 -12.91 -5.51
N THR A 75 11.99 -13.47 -6.05
CA THR A 75 12.66 -12.95 -7.24
C THR A 75 12.77 -14.04 -8.27
N ARG A 76 12.62 -13.69 -9.55
CA ARG A 76 12.95 -14.58 -10.65
C ARG A 76 14.47 -14.68 -10.84
N LYS A 77 14.98 -15.87 -11.00
CA LYS A 77 16.37 -16.08 -11.47
C LYS A 77 16.41 -15.81 -12.98
N ASP A 78 17.50 -15.24 -13.44
CA ASP A 78 17.77 -15.00 -14.87
C ASP A 78 16.73 -14.12 -15.60
N PHE A 79 16.01 -13.28 -14.86
CA PHE A 79 15.06 -12.33 -15.41
C PHE A 79 15.80 -11.07 -15.90
N ARG A 80 15.55 -10.69 -17.15
CA ARG A 80 16.15 -9.53 -17.81
C ARG A 80 15.08 -8.51 -18.18
N PRO A 81 14.84 -7.51 -17.33
CA PRO A 81 13.78 -6.51 -17.56
C PRO A 81 13.90 -5.76 -18.89
N GLU A 82 15.14 -5.58 -19.37
CA GLU A 82 15.47 -4.90 -20.63
C GLU A 82 14.97 -5.60 -21.89
N GLU A 83 14.58 -6.87 -21.79
CA GLU A 83 14.02 -7.64 -22.91
C GLU A 83 12.50 -7.45 -23.05
N TYR A 84 11.87 -6.70 -22.14
CA TYR A 84 10.43 -6.50 -22.07
C TYR A 84 10.05 -5.04 -22.27
N THR A 85 8.90 -4.79 -22.88
CA THR A 85 8.27 -3.46 -22.83
C THR A 85 7.71 -3.19 -21.43
N PRO A 86 7.49 -1.91 -21.04
CA PRO A 86 6.88 -1.59 -19.76
C PRO A 86 5.54 -2.31 -19.51
N GLU A 87 4.69 -2.40 -20.53
CA GLU A 87 3.41 -3.11 -20.47
C GLU A 87 3.61 -4.61 -20.24
N GLN A 88 4.54 -5.23 -20.98
CA GLN A 88 4.87 -6.65 -20.77
C GLN A 88 5.43 -6.92 -19.37
N LEU A 89 6.25 -5.99 -18.83
CA LEU A 89 6.74 -6.09 -17.46
C LEU A 89 5.60 -6.06 -16.43
N ASP A 90 4.62 -5.21 -16.64
CA ASP A 90 3.47 -5.11 -15.75
C ASP A 90 2.58 -6.36 -15.84
N HIS A 91 2.39 -6.92 -17.04
CA HIS A 91 1.71 -8.22 -17.23
C HIS A 91 2.45 -9.35 -16.50
N GLU A 92 3.77 -9.42 -16.62
CA GLU A 92 4.58 -10.45 -15.95
C GLU A 92 4.49 -10.35 -14.43
N LYS A 93 4.56 -9.13 -13.87
CA LYS A 93 4.40 -8.88 -12.42
C LYS A 93 3.01 -9.29 -11.92
N LEU A 94 1.97 -8.98 -12.68
CA LEU A 94 0.59 -9.36 -12.34
C LEU A 94 0.42 -10.88 -12.36
N ASN A 95 0.94 -11.55 -13.39
CA ASN A 95 0.89 -13.01 -13.50
C ASN A 95 1.62 -13.68 -12.33
N ASP A 96 2.81 -13.20 -11.98
CA ASP A 96 3.58 -13.74 -10.86
C ASP A 96 2.91 -13.48 -9.52
N GLY A 97 2.43 -12.26 -9.31
CA GLY A 97 1.71 -11.88 -8.08
C GLY A 97 0.49 -12.76 -7.86
N LEU A 98 -0.25 -13.04 -8.94
CA LEU A 98 -1.43 -13.87 -8.83
C LEU A 98 -1.13 -15.36 -8.63
N ARG A 99 -0.09 -15.89 -9.29
CA ARG A 99 0.37 -17.27 -9.02
C ARG A 99 0.78 -17.46 -7.56
N LEU A 100 1.50 -16.48 -7.01
CA LEU A 100 1.89 -16.47 -5.62
C LEU A 100 0.67 -16.37 -4.68
N HIS A 101 -0.34 -15.57 -5.05
CA HIS A 101 -1.59 -15.46 -4.33
C HIS A 101 -2.33 -16.82 -4.27
N GLU A 102 -2.47 -17.53 -5.38
CA GLU A 102 -3.16 -18.83 -5.42
C GLU A 102 -2.40 -19.90 -4.62
N ASP A 103 -1.06 -19.91 -4.67
CA ASP A 103 -0.25 -20.79 -3.83
C ASP A 103 -0.45 -20.46 -2.33
N THR A 104 -0.44 -19.18 -1.98
CA THR A 104 -0.67 -18.71 -0.61
C THR A 104 -2.06 -19.09 -0.12
N LYS A 105 -3.09 -18.90 -0.93
CA LYS A 105 -4.47 -19.28 -0.64
C LYS A 105 -4.58 -20.77 -0.33
N SER A 106 -4.01 -21.62 -1.19
CA SER A 106 -4.01 -23.06 -1.00
C SER A 106 -3.30 -23.47 0.30
N ARG A 107 -2.17 -22.85 0.63
CA ARG A 107 -1.45 -23.09 1.90
C ARG A 107 -2.27 -22.67 3.12
N LEU A 108 -2.95 -21.52 3.05
CA LEU A 108 -3.80 -21.05 4.15
C LEU A 108 -5.01 -21.96 4.37
N GLU A 109 -5.60 -22.53 3.33
CA GLU A 109 -6.67 -23.51 3.44
C GLU A 109 -6.19 -24.80 4.12
N VAL A 110 -5.03 -25.31 3.72
CA VAL A 110 -4.41 -26.48 4.36
C VAL A 110 -4.10 -26.19 5.83
N TYR A 111 -3.50 -25.04 6.13
CA TYR A 111 -3.23 -24.60 7.50
C TYR A 111 -4.51 -24.55 8.36
N ALA A 112 -5.56 -23.92 7.84
CA ALA A 112 -6.82 -23.79 8.54
C ALA A 112 -7.42 -25.15 8.89
N ARG A 113 -7.42 -26.11 7.96
CA ARG A 113 -7.89 -27.50 8.18
C ARG A 113 -7.04 -28.23 9.21
N THR A 114 -5.70 -28.10 9.11
CA THR A 114 -4.79 -28.83 9.99
C THR A 114 -4.89 -28.37 11.43
N PHE A 115 -5.08 -27.08 11.65
CA PHE A 115 -5.06 -26.46 12.99
C PHE A 115 -6.45 -26.07 13.52
N GLY A 116 -7.52 -26.42 12.82
CA GLY A 116 -8.90 -26.07 13.22
C GLY A 116 -9.13 -24.56 13.32
N ARG A 117 -8.52 -23.78 12.44
CA ARG A 117 -8.59 -22.30 12.43
C ARG A 117 -9.54 -21.82 11.31
N PRO A 118 -10.13 -20.64 11.45
CA PRO A 118 -10.83 -20.00 10.35
C PRO A 118 -9.92 -19.80 9.15
N VAL A 119 -10.45 -19.97 7.94
CA VAL A 119 -9.72 -19.72 6.69
C VAL A 119 -9.51 -18.22 6.53
N VAL A 120 -8.26 -17.80 6.39
CA VAL A 120 -7.92 -16.43 6.03
C VAL A 120 -7.91 -16.32 4.50
N LYS A 121 -8.68 -15.39 3.98
CA LYS A 121 -8.71 -15.08 2.54
C LYS A 121 -7.62 -14.06 2.23
N PRO A 122 -6.58 -14.41 1.47
CA PRO A 122 -5.58 -13.43 1.02
C PRO A 122 -6.16 -12.56 -0.09
N PHE A 123 -5.61 -11.36 -0.27
CA PHE A 123 -5.91 -10.51 -1.42
C PHE A 123 -4.62 -10.00 -2.05
N VAL A 124 -4.71 -9.56 -3.30
CA VAL A 124 -3.61 -8.93 -4.03
C VAL A 124 -3.87 -7.44 -4.10
N LEU A 125 -2.93 -6.64 -3.60
CA LEU A 125 -2.94 -5.19 -3.76
C LEU A 125 -2.03 -4.81 -4.91
N VAL A 126 -2.60 -4.16 -5.93
CA VAL A 126 -1.87 -3.61 -7.08
C VAL A 126 -1.86 -2.10 -6.99
N VAL A 127 -0.67 -1.51 -6.90
CA VAL A 127 -0.50 -0.05 -6.86
C VAL A 127 -0.10 0.43 -8.25
N ALA A 128 -1.00 1.12 -8.92
CA ALA A 128 -0.74 1.73 -10.22
C ALA A 128 0.04 3.06 -10.08
N ARG A 129 0.73 3.48 -11.12
CA ARG A 129 1.47 4.76 -11.18
C ARG A 129 0.54 5.97 -11.15
N ASP A 130 -0.56 5.87 -11.88
CA ASP A 130 -1.60 6.89 -12.03
C ASP A 130 -2.92 6.24 -12.43
N THR A 131 -3.97 7.04 -12.60
CA THR A 131 -5.32 6.57 -12.94
C THR A 131 -5.43 5.97 -14.34
N ASP A 132 -4.62 6.39 -15.29
CA ASP A 132 -4.66 5.85 -16.65
C ASP A 132 -3.97 4.49 -16.70
N HIS A 133 -2.84 4.35 -16.01
CA HIS A 133 -2.20 3.05 -15.80
C HIS A 133 -3.11 2.08 -15.05
N SER A 134 -3.89 2.55 -14.07
CA SER A 134 -4.89 1.73 -13.39
C SER A 134 -5.93 1.16 -14.36
N LYS A 135 -6.45 1.98 -15.28
CA LYS A 135 -7.40 1.54 -16.31
C LYS A 135 -6.81 0.49 -17.27
N GLU A 136 -5.54 0.66 -17.66
CA GLU A 136 -4.82 -0.31 -18.49
C GLU A 136 -4.69 -1.67 -17.78
N ILE A 137 -4.27 -1.66 -16.53
CA ILE A 137 -4.19 -2.86 -15.68
C ILE A 137 -5.57 -3.51 -15.54
N MET A 138 -6.60 -2.73 -15.25
CA MET A 138 -7.97 -3.24 -15.13
C MET A 138 -8.48 -3.88 -16.42
N LYS A 139 -8.20 -3.26 -17.57
CA LYS A 139 -8.53 -3.81 -18.88
C LYS A 139 -7.85 -5.16 -19.11
N TYR A 140 -6.58 -5.27 -18.76
CA TYR A 140 -5.84 -6.53 -18.88
C TYR A 140 -6.41 -7.61 -17.95
N ILE A 141 -6.62 -7.32 -16.65
CA ILE A 141 -7.16 -8.29 -15.70
C ILE A 141 -8.54 -8.80 -16.11
N LYS A 142 -9.37 -7.94 -16.73
CA LYS A 142 -10.70 -8.32 -17.22
C LYS A 142 -10.71 -9.02 -18.57
N SER A 143 -9.57 -9.08 -19.23
CA SER A 143 -9.46 -9.74 -20.56
C SER A 143 -9.37 -11.27 -20.43
N ASN A 144 -9.65 -11.95 -21.53
CA ASN A 144 -9.45 -13.40 -21.62
C ASN A 144 -7.96 -13.80 -21.61
N ASP A 145 -7.05 -12.87 -21.91
CA ASP A 145 -5.61 -13.11 -21.90
C ASP A 145 -5.07 -13.31 -20.48
N PHE A 146 -5.80 -12.77 -19.46
CA PHE A 146 -5.45 -12.92 -18.07
C PHE A 146 -6.25 -14.07 -17.44
N PHE A 147 -5.60 -15.20 -17.24
CA PHE A 147 -6.18 -16.41 -16.63
C PHE A 147 -7.55 -16.81 -17.20
N ASN A 148 -7.73 -16.69 -18.52
CA ASN A 148 -8.97 -16.98 -19.23
C ASN A 148 -10.20 -16.21 -18.70
N GLY A 149 -9.98 -14.97 -18.24
CA GLY A 149 -11.05 -14.10 -17.71
C GLY A 149 -11.56 -14.48 -16.32
N TYR A 150 -10.92 -15.42 -15.64
CA TYR A 150 -11.38 -15.92 -14.31
C TYR A 150 -11.45 -14.81 -13.24
N TYR A 151 -10.68 -13.74 -13.38
CA TYR A 151 -10.61 -12.65 -12.40
C TYR A 151 -11.40 -11.41 -12.83
N ALA A 152 -12.12 -11.46 -13.94
CA ALA A 152 -12.80 -10.28 -14.50
C ALA A 152 -13.82 -9.64 -13.54
N ASP A 153 -14.49 -10.46 -12.72
CA ASP A 153 -15.48 -10.08 -11.71
C ASP A 153 -14.90 -10.02 -10.27
N LYS A 154 -13.61 -10.31 -10.08
CA LYS A 154 -12.94 -10.41 -8.78
C LYS A 154 -11.95 -9.29 -8.52
N VAL A 155 -12.00 -8.25 -9.30
CA VAL A 155 -11.10 -7.10 -9.21
C VAL A 155 -11.90 -5.82 -8.98
N MET A 156 -11.42 -4.99 -8.07
CA MET A 156 -11.99 -3.68 -7.76
C MET A 156 -10.92 -2.61 -7.96
N GLU A 157 -11.29 -1.52 -8.60
CA GLU A 157 -10.46 -0.33 -8.71
C GLU A 157 -10.85 0.67 -7.63
N ILE A 158 -9.84 1.22 -6.94
CA ILE A 158 -10.01 2.31 -5.99
C ILE A 158 -9.12 3.45 -6.45
N ASN A 159 -9.71 4.60 -6.76
CA ASN A 159 -8.96 5.78 -7.15
C ASN A 159 -9.63 7.08 -6.64
N SER A 160 -8.87 8.16 -6.59
CA SER A 160 -9.34 9.46 -6.07
C SER A 160 -10.45 10.13 -6.89
N ALA A 161 -10.68 9.69 -8.13
CA ALA A 161 -11.74 10.21 -8.99
C ALA A 161 -13.11 9.55 -8.69
N GLN A 162 -13.11 8.39 -8.06
CA GLN A 162 -14.30 7.64 -7.68
C GLN A 162 -14.77 8.07 -6.28
N ARG A 163 -15.37 9.26 -6.18
CA ARG A 163 -15.98 9.73 -4.94
C ARG A 163 -17.13 8.81 -4.53
N GLY A 164 -16.98 8.12 -3.40
CA GLY A 164 -18.04 7.31 -2.78
C GLY A 164 -18.13 5.86 -3.26
N ALA A 165 -17.12 5.33 -3.98
CA ALA A 165 -16.98 3.90 -4.25
C ALA A 165 -16.55 3.09 -3.00
N GLU A 166 -16.12 3.76 -1.96
CA GLU A 166 -15.88 3.22 -0.62
C GLU A 166 -17.21 3.05 0.14
N LYS A 167 -18.18 2.42 -0.48
CA LYS A 167 -19.29 1.92 0.30
C LYS A 167 -18.84 0.62 0.94
N ASP A 168 -18.96 0.54 2.27
CA ASP A 168 -18.64 -0.64 3.09
C ASP A 168 -19.21 -1.95 2.51
N GLU A 169 -20.31 -1.87 1.77
CA GLU A 169 -20.96 -2.97 1.08
C GLU A 169 -20.08 -3.71 0.04
N ASN A 170 -19.05 -3.06 -0.49
CA ASN A 170 -18.13 -3.68 -1.47
C ASN A 170 -16.90 -4.34 -0.82
N ILE A 171 -16.68 -4.11 0.47
CA ILE A 171 -15.53 -4.64 1.21
C ILE A 171 -15.90 -5.91 1.98
N GLU A 172 -17.20 -6.12 2.25
CA GLU A 172 -17.71 -7.27 3.00
C GLU A 172 -17.98 -8.52 2.14
N GLN A 173 -17.83 -8.48 0.82
CA GLN A 173 -17.93 -9.63 -0.09
C GLN A 173 -16.58 -10.29 -0.34
#